data_5164fc4556fa6e833dab07e9814dfe20
#
_entry.id   5164fc4556fa6e833dab07e9814dfe20
#
_cell.length_a   1.000
_cell.length_b   1.000
_cell.length_c   1.000
_cell.angle_alpha   90.00
_cell.angle_beta   90.00
_cell.angle_gamma   90.00
#
_symmetry.space_group_name_H-M   'P 1'
#
loop_
_entity.id
_entity.type
_entity.pdbx_description
1 polymer ?
#
loop_
_entity_poly.entity_id
_entity_poly.type
_entity_poly.pdbx_seq_one_letter_code
_entity_poly.pdbx_strand_id
1 'polypeptide(L)'
;MKRGGCVYIMTNKMLTVLYTGVTSDIISRVWKHKNKVYPRSFTARYNSDKLVYYYFYPNVEEAIAAEKAVQAGNRKNKIKLINTINPEWLDLYDGLINE
;
A
#
# COMPACT_ATOMS: atom_id res chain seq x y z
N MET A 1 -7.64 -14.92 -0.16
CA MET A 1 -6.47 -14.37 -0.81
C MET A 1 -5.43 -15.43 -1.06
N LYS A 2 -4.72 -15.31 -2.14
CA LYS A 2 -3.71 -16.29 -2.48
C LYS A 2 -2.47 -16.17 -1.61
N ARG A 3 -1.74 -17.26 -1.50
CA ARG A 3 -0.41 -17.20 -0.92
C ARG A 3 0.49 -16.42 -1.83
N GLY A 4 1.43 -15.76 -1.29
CA GLY A 4 2.33 -14.91 -2.04
C GLY A 4 2.44 -13.60 -1.34
N GLY A 5 2.73 -12.55 -2.11
CA GLY A 5 2.91 -11.24 -1.53
C GLY A 5 2.13 -10.18 -2.25
N CYS A 6 1.91 -9.08 -1.56
CA CYS A 6 1.21 -7.94 -2.10
C CYS A 6 2.04 -6.69 -1.85
N VAL A 7 2.31 -5.94 -2.92
CA VAL A 7 2.93 -4.61 -2.80
C VAL A 7 1.81 -3.60 -2.71
N TYR A 8 1.95 -2.63 -1.82
CA TYR A 8 0.89 -1.65 -1.62
C TYR A 8 1.47 -0.27 -1.34
N ILE A 9 0.67 0.76 -1.58
CA ILE A 9 1.03 2.14 -1.27
C ILE A 9 -0.09 2.76 -0.44
N MET A 10 0.29 3.37 0.67
CA MET A 10 -0.62 4.12 1.54
C MET A 10 -0.33 5.60 1.41
N THR A 11 -1.36 6.41 1.61
CA THR A 11 -1.21 7.86 1.62
C THR A 11 -2.07 8.45 2.74
N ASN A 12 -1.83 9.71 3.04
CA ASN A 12 -2.64 10.46 4.00
C ASN A 12 -3.80 11.16 3.28
N LYS A 13 -4.71 11.73 4.06
CA LYS A 13 -5.88 12.42 3.51
C LYS A 13 -5.51 13.52 2.52
N MET A 14 -4.45 14.24 2.80
CA MET A 14 -4.00 15.36 1.96
C MET A 14 -3.18 14.92 0.75
N LEU A 15 -2.92 13.62 0.62
CA LEU A 15 -2.16 13.04 -0.50
C LEU A 15 -0.73 13.59 -0.59
N THR A 16 -0.14 13.93 0.54
CA THR A 16 1.18 14.55 0.58
C THR A 16 2.31 13.55 0.89
N VAL A 17 1.97 12.38 1.43
CA VAL A 17 2.96 11.39 1.85
C VAL A 17 2.61 10.05 1.21
N LEU A 18 3.62 9.35 0.70
CA LEU A 18 3.46 8.02 0.13
C LEU A 18 4.30 7.02 0.91
N TYR A 19 3.69 5.92 1.32
CA TYR A 19 4.37 4.83 2.00
C TYR A 19 4.22 3.56 1.18
N THR A 20 5.33 2.91 0.85
CA THR A 20 5.33 1.66 0.10
C THR A 20 5.65 0.50 1.03
N GLY A 21 4.88 -0.56 0.95
CA GLY A 21 5.11 -1.74 1.77
C GLY A 21 4.84 -3.02 1.02
N VAL A 22 5.18 -4.12 1.64
CA VAL A 22 4.92 -5.46 1.11
C VAL A 22 4.38 -6.31 2.26
N THR A 23 3.42 -7.17 1.95
CA THR A 23 2.80 -8.02 2.98
C THR A 23 2.25 -9.29 2.34
N SER A 24 2.14 -10.34 3.13
CA SER A 24 1.43 -11.55 2.72
C SER A 24 -0.05 -11.48 3.04
N ASP A 25 -0.50 -10.44 3.76
CA ASP A 25 -1.90 -10.29 4.16
C ASP A 25 -2.26 -8.80 4.13
N ILE A 26 -2.73 -8.36 2.98
CA ILE A 26 -3.00 -6.94 2.76
C ILE A 26 -4.14 -6.42 3.65
N ILE A 27 -5.17 -7.22 3.84
CA ILE A 27 -6.33 -6.77 4.64
C ILE A 27 -5.91 -6.52 6.08
N SER A 28 -5.21 -7.47 6.68
CA SER A 28 -4.72 -7.33 8.04
C SER A 28 -3.73 -6.17 8.18
N ARG A 29 -2.81 -6.05 7.23
CA ARG A 29 -1.78 -5.02 7.30
C ARG A 29 -2.39 -3.63 7.19
N VAL A 30 -3.32 -3.41 6.26
CA VAL A 30 -3.96 -2.11 6.11
C VAL A 30 -4.81 -1.78 7.32
N TRP A 31 -5.50 -2.79 7.89
CA TRP A 31 -6.26 -2.59 9.12
C TRP A 31 -5.34 -2.06 10.24
N LYS A 32 -4.15 -2.65 10.35
CA LYS A 32 -3.18 -2.21 11.36
C LYS A 32 -2.71 -0.78 11.12
N HIS A 33 -2.50 -0.41 9.86
CA HIS A 33 -2.14 0.98 9.54
C HIS A 33 -3.26 1.95 9.90
N LYS A 34 -4.49 1.60 9.55
CA LYS A 34 -5.65 2.46 9.83
C LYS A 34 -5.87 2.65 11.32
N ASN A 35 -5.60 1.62 12.11
CA ASN A 35 -5.82 1.65 13.55
C ASN A 35 -4.57 1.99 14.34
N LYS A 36 -3.50 2.36 13.66
CA LYS A 36 -2.24 2.81 14.29
C LYS A 36 -1.75 1.83 15.35
N VAL A 37 -1.81 0.55 15.01
CA VAL A 37 -1.38 -0.52 15.93
C VAL A 37 0.08 -0.33 16.34
N TYR A 38 0.88 0.22 15.44
CA TYR A 38 2.27 0.56 15.72
C TYR A 38 2.39 2.08 15.72
N PRO A 39 2.18 2.75 16.85
CA PRO A 39 2.03 4.22 16.89
C PRO A 39 3.30 4.98 16.49
N ARG A 40 4.46 4.33 16.53
CA ARG A 40 5.71 4.98 16.12
C ARG A 40 6.05 4.73 14.66
N SER A 41 5.25 3.96 13.93
CA SER A 41 5.50 3.66 12.53
C SER A 41 5.31 4.90 11.67
N PHE A 42 5.90 4.87 10.47
CA PHE A 42 5.75 5.95 9.50
C PHE A 42 4.26 6.24 9.22
N THR A 43 3.49 5.17 8.96
CA THR A 43 2.08 5.36 8.60
C THR A 43 1.27 5.97 9.72
N ALA A 44 1.56 5.60 10.98
CA ALA A 44 0.85 6.18 12.12
C ALA A 44 1.23 7.64 12.31
N ARG A 45 2.51 7.95 12.20
CA ARG A 45 3.01 9.32 12.41
C ARG A 45 2.48 10.31 11.37
N TYR A 46 2.31 9.86 10.15
CA TYR A 46 1.87 10.74 9.05
C TYR A 46 0.43 10.49 8.65
N ASN A 47 -0.32 9.74 9.45
CA ASN A 47 -1.73 9.44 9.18
C ASN A 47 -1.94 8.85 7.79
N SER A 48 -1.07 7.95 7.39
CA SER A 48 -1.13 7.31 6.07
C SER A 48 -2.09 6.12 6.15
N ASP A 49 -3.37 6.41 6.25
CA ASP A 49 -4.42 5.42 6.49
C ASP A 49 -5.28 5.11 5.26
N LYS A 50 -4.91 5.64 4.11
CA LYS A 50 -5.65 5.47 2.88
C LYS A 50 -4.87 4.56 1.94
N LEU A 51 -5.49 3.44 1.53
CA LEU A 51 -4.87 2.49 0.61
C LEU A 51 -5.17 2.91 -0.82
N VAL A 52 -4.14 3.31 -1.58
CA VAL A 52 -4.35 3.84 -2.93
C VAL A 52 -3.79 2.96 -4.04
N TYR A 53 -3.03 1.91 -3.69
CA TYR A 53 -2.47 1.00 -4.67
C TYR A 53 -2.18 -0.34 -4.03
N TYR A 54 -2.45 -1.43 -4.75
CA TYR A 54 -1.96 -2.76 -4.37
C TYR A 54 -1.85 -3.62 -5.62
N TYR A 55 -0.94 -4.60 -5.53
CA TYR A 55 -0.75 -5.54 -6.62
C TYR A 55 -0.25 -6.87 -6.04
N PHE A 56 -0.90 -7.97 -6.42
CA PHE A 56 -0.57 -9.30 -5.90
C PHE A 56 0.45 -10.00 -6.79
N TYR A 57 1.41 -10.64 -6.13
CA TYR A 57 2.43 -11.45 -6.79
C TYR A 57 2.28 -12.90 -6.35
N PRO A 58 2.63 -13.87 -7.23
CA PRO A 58 2.41 -15.29 -6.90
C PRO A 58 3.26 -15.78 -5.73
N ASN A 59 4.41 -15.17 -5.48
CA ASN A 59 5.24 -15.56 -4.34
C ASN A 59 5.83 -14.34 -3.65
N VAL A 60 6.28 -14.55 -2.40
CA VAL A 60 6.77 -13.47 -1.55
C VAL A 60 8.06 -12.86 -2.11
N GLU A 61 8.93 -13.69 -2.68
CA GLU A 61 10.19 -13.20 -3.23
C GLU A 61 9.98 -12.18 -4.34
N GLU A 62 9.04 -12.48 -5.24
CA GLU A 62 8.72 -11.54 -6.31
C GLU A 62 8.12 -10.25 -5.77
N ALA A 63 7.27 -10.37 -4.76
CA ALA A 63 6.66 -9.21 -4.15
C ALA A 63 7.71 -8.32 -3.47
N ILE A 64 8.66 -8.94 -2.76
CA ILE A 64 9.72 -8.19 -2.09
C ILE A 64 10.59 -7.47 -3.13
N ALA A 65 10.93 -8.14 -4.23
CA ALA A 65 11.73 -7.51 -5.29
C ALA A 65 10.97 -6.34 -5.91
N ALA A 66 9.67 -6.50 -6.13
CA ALA A 66 8.85 -5.44 -6.70
C ALA A 66 8.73 -4.26 -5.73
N GLU A 67 8.57 -4.54 -4.44
CA GLU A 67 8.49 -3.49 -3.43
C GLU A 67 9.78 -2.66 -3.40
N LYS A 68 10.93 -3.33 -3.46
CA LYS A 68 12.21 -2.63 -3.49
C LYS A 68 12.34 -1.75 -4.73
N ALA A 69 11.88 -2.23 -5.87
CA ALA A 69 11.92 -1.44 -7.09
C ALA A 69 11.03 -0.19 -6.99
N VAL A 70 9.83 -0.34 -6.43
CA VAL A 70 8.93 0.79 -6.22
C VAL A 70 9.53 1.78 -5.22
N GLN A 71 10.10 1.25 -4.14
CA GLN A 71 10.73 2.06 -3.09
C GLN A 71 11.90 2.88 -3.66
N ALA A 72 12.69 2.28 -4.54
CA ALA A 72 13.85 2.95 -5.15
C ALA A 72 13.44 4.01 -6.16
N GLY A 73 12.22 3.93 -6.70
CA GLY A 73 11.71 4.92 -7.63
C GLY A 73 11.39 6.23 -6.94
N ASN A 74 11.29 7.29 -7.74
CA ASN A 74 10.94 8.58 -7.19
C ASN A 74 9.42 8.70 -7.00
N ARG A 75 9.00 9.81 -6.38
CA ARG A 75 7.59 10.06 -6.11
C ARG A 75 6.75 10.04 -7.39
N LYS A 76 7.28 10.61 -8.46
CA LYS A 76 6.58 10.68 -9.74
C LYS A 76 6.25 9.27 -10.26
N ASN A 77 7.18 8.34 -10.12
CA ASN A 77 6.95 6.95 -10.55
C ASN A 77 5.88 6.28 -9.71
N LYS A 78 5.83 6.54 -8.41
CA LYS A 78 4.81 5.98 -7.54
C LYS A 78 3.43 6.54 -7.89
N ILE A 79 3.36 7.82 -8.17
CA ILE A 79 2.11 8.47 -8.60
C ILE A 79 1.60 7.82 -9.89
N LYS A 80 2.51 7.56 -10.81
CA LYS A 80 2.17 6.91 -12.08
C LYS A 80 1.55 5.54 -11.85
N LEU A 81 2.17 4.74 -10.96
CA LEU A 81 1.62 3.44 -10.60
C LEU A 81 0.21 3.54 -10.05
N ILE A 82 0.01 4.46 -9.11
CA ILE A 82 -1.31 4.65 -8.50
C ILE A 82 -2.32 4.99 -9.58
N ASN A 83 -1.97 5.88 -10.48
CA ASN A 83 -2.89 6.34 -11.52
C ASN A 83 -3.25 5.26 -12.53
N THR A 84 -2.46 4.19 -12.67
CA THR A 84 -2.80 3.11 -13.60
C THR A 84 -4.03 2.33 -13.15
N ILE A 85 -4.28 2.23 -11.84
CA ILE A 85 -5.39 1.45 -11.32
C ILE A 85 -6.38 2.27 -10.50
N ASN A 86 -5.97 3.45 -10.06
CA ASN A 86 -6.78 4.25 -9.12
C ASN A 86 -6.57 5.72 -9.39
N PRO A 87 -6.96 6.21 -10.58
CA PRO A 87 -6.69 7.61 -10.95
C PRO A 87 -7.38 8.62 -10.05
N GLU A 88 -8.44 8.23 -9.34
CA GLU A 88 -9.14 9.13 -8.42
C GLU A 88 -8.61 9.04 -6.99
N TRP A 89 -7.63 8.17 -6.75
CA TRP A 89 -7.00 8.00 -5.43
C TRP A 89 -8.01 7.68 -4.33
N LEU A 90 -8.96 6.82 -4.66
CA LEU A 90 -9.93 6.34 -3.67
C LEU A 90 -9.24 5.40 -2.68
N ASP A 91 -9.83 5.30 -1.47
CA ASP A 91 -9.36 4.32 -0.51
C ASP A 91 -9.86 2.94 -0.96
N LEU A 92 -8.97 2.07 -1.35
CA LEU A 92 -9.31 0.76 -1.92
C LEU A 92 -9.62 -0.30 -0.88
N TYR A 93 -9.51 0.03 0.41
CA TYR A 93 -9.66 -0.94 1.48
C TYR A 93 -11.06 -1.57 1.51
N ASP A 94 -12.09 -0.73 1.40
CA ASP A 94 -13.45 -1.22 1.46
C ASP A 94 -13.77 -2.20 0.34
N GLY A 95 -13.24 -1.94 -0.85
CA GLY A 95 -13.41 -2.87 -1.96
C GLY A 95 -12.76 -4.22 -1.72
N LEU A 96 -11.62 -4.22 -1.03
CA LEU A 96 -10.90 -5.45 -0.71
C LEU A 96 -11.69 -6.31 0.27
N ILE A 97 -12.19 -5.72 1.34
CA ILE A 97 -12.88 -6.50 2.37
C ILE A 97 -14.27 -6.95 1.95
N ASN A 98 -14.82 -6.37 0.90
CA ASN A 98 -16.16 -6.71 0.40
C ASN A 98 -16.12 -7.58 -0.85
N GLU A 99 -14.97 -8.08 -1.22
CA GLU A 99 -14.84 -9.00 -2.35
C GLU A 99 -15.48 -10.33 -2.11
#